data_9977895fbed75ed91783ef1a0a31f220
#
_entry.id   9977895fbed75ed91783ef1a0a31f220
#
_cell.length_a   1.000
_cell.length_b   1.000
_cell.length_c   1.000
_cell.angle_alpha   90.00
_cell.angle_beta   90.00
_cell.angle_gamma   90.00
#
_symmetry.space_group_name_H-M   'P 1'
#
loop_
_entity.id
_entity.type
_entity.pdbx_description
1 polymer ?
#
loop_
_entity_poly.entity_id
_entity_poly.type
_entity_poly.pdbx_seq_one_letter_code
_entity_poly.pdbx_strand_id
1 'polypeptide(L)'
;MLIMVISTYGQGIDMQAHMESDEAKEAYSDYLQKQASYYTGNCIYDSLLLIEDATLFGRLNALMGATCRIEQQGFSYNSLRDAYVNVDRDLNTQGRIIGYYDGCSLSGVWDNARTWNREHTWPQSKGADKSIAMGHDMQSVRPTSKAVNSDRGNTAYGESSNYYDPNEVAINNSYYRASNNGSYRGDAARVILYDYLVYGAYGGHQNSLYNGNAQLLNKLGTSGVFESLMVLLKWHMQDPPSLTEMVRNDGAQNYQGNRNPFIDYPEVAMLLFKNQQSVTTYTVQYNAPAMIHPRYMQTTPAGFVCYVTDANGSHPANLSVSGAGYLYDATLGRLTITNVSGAVTITVSDVAQDIETTTTSTQNCKYMKNGQLIIMHNGTEFDVLGRPVK
;
A
#
# COMPACT_ATOMS: atom_id res chain seq x y z
N MET A 1 19.10 -24.22 9.82
CA MET A 1 18.79 -23.34 8.70
C MET A 1 17.33 -23.57 8.38
N LEU A 2 16.47 -22.75 8.98
CA LEU A 2 15.00 -22.83 8.79
C LEU A 2 14.70 -22.11 7.49
N ILE A 3 14.46 -22.84 6.43
CA ILE A 3 13.91 -22.26 5.20
C ILE A 3 12.44 -21.98 5.51
N MET A 4 12.18 -20.76 5.84
CA MET A 4 10.82 -20.25 5.99
C MET A 4 10.19 -20.23 4.62
N VAL A 5 9.24 -21.13 4.35
CA VAL A 5 8.38 -21.03 3.17
C VAL A 5 7.50 -19.81 3.42
N ILE A 6 7.90 -18.67 2.91
CA ILE A 6 7.13 -17.46 2.94
C ILE A 6 6.02 -17.64 1.92
N SER A 7 4.81 -17.78 2.39
CA SER A 7 3.61 -17.77 1.54
C SER A 7 3.56 -16.41 0.82
N THR A 8 3.73 -16.45 -0.47
CA THR A 8 4.08 -15.32 -1.30
C THR A 8 2.85 -14.60 -1.82
N TYR A 9 2.22 -13.84 -0.96
CA TYR A 9 1.35 -12.76 -1.42
C TYR A 9 2.16 -11.47 -1.41
N GLY A 10 2.47 -10.99 -2.60
CA GLY A 10 2.81 -9.61 -2.84
C GLY A 10 4.10 -9.09 -2.28
N GLN A 11 5.20 -9.48 -2.86
CA GLN A 11 6.48 -8.89 -2.55
C GLN A 11 6.91 -7.99 -3.68
N GLY A 12 6.47 -6.78 -3.58
CA GLY A 12 6.76 -5.87 -4.60
C GLY A 12 7.31 -4.57 -4.14
N ILE A 13 8.38 -4.60 -3.46
CA ILE A 13 9.02 -3.42 -2.95
C ILE A 13 10.43 -3.45 -3.48
N ASP A 14 10.98 -2.28 -3.79
CA ASP A 14 12.42 -2.16 -3.92
C ASP A 14 13.05 -2.43 -2.54
N MET A 15 13.17 -3.71 -2.26
CA MET A 15 13.52 -4.25 -0.97
C MET A 15 15.00 -4.08 -0.66
N GLN A 16 15.84 -4.05 -1.71
CA GLN A 16 17.28 -4.04 -1.53
C GLN A 16 17.76 -2.72 -0.92
N ALA A 17 17.08 -1.62 -1.21
CA ALA A 17 17.44 -0.30 -0.70
C ALA A 17 17.14 -0.07 0.79
N HIS A 18 16.31 -0.92 1.41
CA HIS A 18 15.79 -0.67 2.76
C HIS A 18 16.00 -1.81 3.77
N MET A 19 16.62 -2.93 3.38
CA MET A 19 16.86 -4.07 4.26
C MET A 19 18.36 -4.28 4.57
N GLU A 20 19.04 -3.24 4.97
CA GLU A 20 20.46 -3.31 5.32
C GLU A 20 20.68 -3.92 6.70
N SER A 21 19.76 -3.70 7.65
CA SER A 21 19.85 -4.21 9.01
C SER A 21 19.05 -5.51 9.24
N ASP A 22 19.40 -6.24 10.28
CA ASP A 22 18.61 -7.42 10.69
C ASP A 22 17.23 -7.01 11.21
N GLU A 23 17.11 -5.83 11.84
CA GLU A 23 15.81 -5.25 12.26
C GLU A 23 14.89 -5.00 11.04
N ALA A 24 15.43 -4.46 9.95
CA ALA A 24 14.65 -4.25 8.73
C ALA A 24 14.17 -5.57 8.12
N LYS A 25 15.01 -6.59 8.09
CA LYS A 25 14.66 -7.93 7.60
C LYS A 25 13.61 -8.62 8.46
N GLU A 26 13.72 -8.50 9.79
CA GLU A 26 12.74 -9.05 10.73
C GLU A 26 11.39 -8.34 10.59
N ALA A 27 11.37 -7.01 10.61
CA ALA A 27 10.15 -6.21 10.46
C ALA A 27 9.43 -6.51 9.13
N TYR A 28 10.18 -6.75 8.08
CA TYR A 28 9.61 -7.15 6.81
C TYR A 28 9.03 -8.56 6.83
N SER A 29 9.74 -9.52 7.41
CA SER A 29 9.24 -10.88 7.56
C SER A 29 7.94 -10.92 8.36
N ASP A 30 7.87 -10.17 9.45
CA ASP A 30 6.66 -10.04 10.27
C ASP A 30 5.51 -9.42 9.49
N TYR A 31 5.80 -8.36 8.73
CA TYR A 31 4.78 -7.74 7.87
C TYR A 31 4.23 -8.71 6.83
N LEU A 32 5.08 -9.48 6.15
CA LEU A 32 4.63 -10.46 5.16
C LEU A 32 3.71 -11.53 5.73
N GLN A 33 4.02 -12.03 6.92
CA GLN A 33 3.17 -12.99 7.61
C GLN A 33 1.80 -12.39 7.92
N LYS A 34 1.79 -11.14 8.37
CA LYS A 34 0.58 -10.40 8.67
C LYS A 34 -0.23 -10.10 7.41
N GLN A 35 0.44 -9.65 6.36
CA GLN A 35 -0.20 -9.36 5.07
C GLN A 35 -0.86 -10.60 4.46
N ALA A 36 -0.25 -11.76 4.57
CA ALA A 36 -0.85 -13.00 4.09
C ALA A 36 -2.23 -13.24 4.72
N SER A 37 -2.43 -12.85 5.99
CA SER A 37 -3.73 -12.96 6.66
C SER A 37 -4.79 -12.03 6.07
N TYR A 38 -4.42 -10.88 5.53
CA TYR A 38 -5.36 -9.92 4.95
C TYR A 38 -6.10 -10.49 3.74
N TYR A 39 -5.41 -11.31 2.94
CA TYR A 39 -5.98 -11.92 1.74
C TYR A 39 -6.65 -13.28 1.99
N THR A 40 -6.43 -13.88 3.16
CA THR A 40 -7.02 -15.18 3.53
C THR A 40 -8.26 -15.09 4.39
N GLY A 41 -8.64 -13.89 4.82
CA GLY A 41 -9.83 -13.68 5.62
C GLY A 41 -9.64 -13.92 7.12
N ASN A 42 -8.45 -13.73 7.66
CA ASN A 42 -8.15 -13.88 9.08
C ASN A 42 -7.57 -12.60 9.70
N CYS A 43 -8.20 -11.47 9.44
CA CYS A 43 -7.70 -10.16 9.91
C CYS A 43 -8.82 -9.14 10.11
N ILE A 44 -8.45 -7.90 10.43
CA ILE A 44 -9.40 -6.79 10.63
C ILE A 44 -10.28 -6.50 9.41
N TYR A 45 -9.88 -6.97 8.22
CA TYR A 45 -10.61 -6.75 6.97
C TYR A 45 -11.54 -7.91 6.58
N ASP A 46 -11.67 -8.96 7.40
CA ASP A 46 -12.44 -10.18 7.09
C ASP A 46 -13.86 -9.91 6.60
N SER A 47 -14.53 -8.95 7.21
CA SER A 47 -15.89 -8.56 6.84
C SER A 47 -15.98 -7.80 5.52
N LEU A 48 -14.84 -7.38 4.97
CA LEU A 48 -14.78 -6.51 3.81
C LEU A 48 -14.37 -7.24 2.54
N LEU A 49 -13.52 -8.23 2.67
CA LEU A 49 -12.91 -9.10 1.64
C LEU A 49 -13.24 -8.68 0.21
N LEU A 50 -12.64 -7.55 -0.23
CA LEU A 50 -12.71 -7.08 -1.63
C LEU A 50 -14.12 -7.10 -2.26
N ILE A 51 -15.16 -7.02 -1.43
CA ILE A 51 -16.53 -6.95 -1.92
C ILE A 51 -16.75 -5.56 -2.51
N GLU A 52 -16.78 -5.54 -3.82
CA GLU A 52 -17.04 -4.36 -4.60
C GLU A 52 -18.54 -4.08 -4.61
N ASP A 53 -18.97 -3.23 -3.69
CA ASP A 53 -20.36 -2.75 -3.65
C ASP A 53 -20.43 -1.28 -3.22
N ALA A 54 -21.61 -0.69 -3.33
CA ALA A 54 -21.86 0.70 -2.97
C ALA A 54 -21.66 1.00 -1.47
N THR A 55 -21.55 -0.02 -0.62
CA THR A 55 -21.39 0.11 0.83
C THR A 55 -19.94 0.02 1.29
N LEU A 56 -19.00 -0.34 0.39
CA LEU A 56 -17.58 -0.56 0.72
C LEU A 56 -16.96 0.63 1.45
N PHE A 57 -17.21 1.85 0.96
CA PHE A 57 -16.69 3.07 1.61
C PHE A 57 -17.19 3.18 3.04
N GLY A 58 -18.50 3.06 3.25
CA GLY A 58 -19.11 3.17 4.59
C GLY A 58 -18.60 2.09 5.56
N ARG A 59 -18.40 0.87 5.07
CA ARG A 59 -17.87 -0.24 5.89
C ARG A 59 -16.40 -0.02 6.27
N LEU A 60 -15.55 0.41 5.34
CA LEU A 60 -14.16 0.76 5.62
C LEU A 60 -14.06 1.94 6.60
N ASN A 61 -14.86 2.98 6.37
CA ASN A 61 -14.92 4.14 7.25
C ASN A 61 -15.33 3.73 8.67
N ALA A 62 -16.38 2.93 8.83
CA ALA A 62 -16.83 2.43 10.12
C ALA A 62 -15.76 1.57 10.82
N LEU A 63 -15.07 0.71 10.08
CA LEU A 63 -13.99 -0.12 10.61
C LEU A 63 -12.81 0.74 11.11
N MET A 64 -12.38 1.72 10.33
CA MET A 64 -11.29 2.62 10.74
C MET A 64 -11.68 3.44 11.96
N GLY A 65 -12.90 3.96 12.00
CA GLY A 65 -13.43 4.69 13.14
C GLY A 65 -13.56 3.85 14.41
N ALA A 66 -14.06 2.64 14.31
CA ALA A 66 -14.25 1.75 15.45
C ALA A 66 -12.95 1.38 16.16
N THR A 67 -11.83 1.33 15.43
CA THR A 67 -10.52 0.96 15.99
C THR A 67 -9.67 2.16 16.38
N CYS A 68 -9.99 3.35 15.90
CA CYS A 68 -9.22 4.56 16.14
C CYS A 68 -9.42 5.12 17.57
N ARG A 69 -8.32 5.38 18.26
CA ARG A 69 -8.30 5.93 19.62
C ARG A 69 -7.85 7.38 19.70
N ILE A 70 -7.70 8.04 18.56
CA ILE A 70 -7.07 9.37 18.45
C ILE A 70 -7.76 10.46 19.28
N GLU A 71 -9.04 10.30 19.59
CA GLU A 71 -9.81 11.25 20.39
C GLU A 71 -9.77 10.94 21.88
N GLN A 72 -9.14 9.85 22.29
CA GLN A 72 -9.01 9.49 23.68
C GLN A 72 -7.95 10.35 24.40
N GLN A 73 -8.05 10.44 25.71
CA GLN A 73 -7.06 11.14 26.52
C GLN A 73 -5.67 10.53 26.30
N GLY A 74 -4.66 11.37 26.12
CA GLY A 74 -3.28 10.98 25.87
C GLY A 74 -2.84 11.17 24.42
N PHE A 75 -3.79 11.29 23.49
CA PHE A 75 -3.47 11.63 22.11
C PHE A 75 -3.54 13.13 21.90
N SER A 76 -2.52 13.69 21.30
CA SER A 76 -2.43 15.11 21.01
C SER A 76 -1.38 15.40 19.96
N TYR A 77 -1.41 16.59 19.39
CA TYR A 77 -0.36 17.02 18.47
C TYR A 77 1.05 16.91 19.09
N ASN A 78 1.19 17.14 20.40
CA ASN A 78 2.50 17.04 21.04
C ASN A 78 2.96 15.60 21.31
N SER A 79 2.04 14.66 21.54
CA SER A 79 2.40 13.26 21.76
C SER A 79 2.93 12.56 20.50
N LEU A 80 2.62 13.08 19.31
CA LEU A 80 3.14 12.53 18.05
C LEU A 80 4.68 12.50 18.01
N ARG A 81 5.33 13.59 18.46
CA ARG A 81 6.79 13.72 18.43
C ARG A 81 7.49 12.62 19.23
N ASP A 82 6.87 12.18 20.33
CA ASP A 82 7.43 11.17 21.21
C ASP A 82 7.14 9.75 20.67
N ALA A 83 6.12 9.60 19.83
CA ALA A 83 5.73 8.34 19.22
C ALA A 83 6.52 8.01 17.94
N TYR A 84 7.03 9.01 17.20
CA TYR A 84 7.70 8.79 15.93
C TYR A 84 8.91 7.86 16.02
N VAL A 85 9.63 7.84 17.14
CA VAL A 85 10.77 6.94 17.32
C VAL A 85 10.38 5.46 17.24
N ASN A 86 9.10 5.15 17.44
CA ASN A 86 8.56 3.79 17.31
C ASN A 86 7.80 3.62 15.98
N VAL A 87 7.11 4.66 15.51
CA VAL A 87 6.22 4.59 14.34
C VAL A 87 6.96 4.87 13.03
N ASP A 88 7.75 5.95 13.00
CA ASP A 88 8.51 6.37 11.82
C ASP A 88 10.01 6.02 12.00
N ARG A 89 10.32 4.93 12.70
CA ARG A 89 11.68 4.54 13.03
C ARG A 89 12.51 4.22 11.79
N ASP A 90 13.75 4.61 11.81
CA ASP A 90 14.75 4.18 10.84
C ASP A 90 15.15 2.73 11.16
N LEU A 91 14.76 1.79 10.31
CA LEU A 91 15.04 0.37 10.50
C LEU A 91 16.52 0.02 10.40
N ASN A 92 17.33 0.90 9.82
CA ASN A 92 18.77 0.70 9.65
C ASN A 92 19.59 1.39 10.74
N THR A 93 19.00 2.29 11.51
CA THR A 93 19.73 3.07 12.54
C THR A 93 18.89 3.31 13.77
N GLN A 94 19.17 2.56 14.83
CA GLN A 94 18.45 2.64 16.09
C GLN A 94 18.37 4.08 16.65
N GLY A 95 17.21 4.46 17.18
CA GLY A 95 16.97 5.77 17.78
C GLY A 95 16.82 6.93 16.80
N ARG A 96 16.74 6.61 15.50
CA ARG A 96 16.49 7.59 14.45
C ARG A 96 15.10 7.38 13.82
N ILE A 97 14.64 8.38 13.11
CA ILE A 97 13.36 8.38 12.37
C ILE A 97 13.60 8.73 10.91
N ILE A 98 12.71 8.29 10.05
CA ILE A 98 12.77 8.60 8.61
C ILE A 98 11.97 9.86 8.33
N GLY A 99 12.60 10.81 7.67
CA GLY A 99 11.96 12.03 7.18
C GLY A 99 11.04 11.75 6.00
N TYR A 100 9.81 12.25 6.11
CA TYR A 100 8.85 12.19 5.03
C TYR A 100 9.32 13.07 3.85
N TYR A 101 9.11 12.70 2.63
CA TYR A 101 9.49 13.29 1.35
C TYR A 101 10.94 13.08 0.90
N ASP A 102 11.91 13.05 1.78
CA ASP A 102 13.33 12.95 1.42
C ASP A 102 14.00 11.65 1.92
N GLY A 103 13.29 10.87 2.76
CA GLY A 103 13.82 9.63 3.31
C GLY A 103 15.05 9.82 4.19
N CYS A 104 15.36 11.05 4.59
CA CYS A 104 16.55 11.31 5.37
C CYS A 104 16.42 10.74 6.79
N SER A 105 17.52 10.20 7.31
CA SER A 105 17.60 9.74 8.68
C SER A 105 17.75 10.94 9.63
N LEU A 106 16.74 11.18 10.46
CA LEU A 106 16.67 12.28 11.41
C LEU A 106 16.85 11.76 12.85
N SER A 107 17.23 12.65 13.79
CA SER A 107 17.26 12.28 15.20
C SER A 107 15.86 11.93 15.69
N GLY A 108 15.69 10.81 16.40
CA GLY A 108 14.42 10.49 17.07
C GLY A 108 14.12 11.40 18.29
N VAL A 109 15.10 12.19 18.72
CA VAL A 109 14.94 13.13 19.84
C VAL A 109 14.41 14.47 19.33
N TRP A 110 13.30 14.93 19.94
CA TRP A 110 12.71 16.23 19.59
C TRP A 110 13.62 17.39 20.02
N ASP A 111 13.99 18.23 19.06
CA ASP A 111 14.90 19.36 19.25
C ASP A 111 14.22 20.75 19.14
N ASN A 112 12.94 20.81 19.47
CA ASN A 112 12.12 22.03 19.35
C ASN A 112 12.00 22.56 17.92
N ALA A 113 11.85 21.65 16.95
CA ALA A 113 11.72 21.96 15.52
C ALA A 113 12.92 22.72 14.92
N ARG A 114 14.13 22.42 15.38
CA ARG A 114 15.35 23.00 14.81
C ARG A 114 15.76 22.29 13.51
N THR A 115 15.80 20.95 13.55
CA THR A 115 16.19 20.12 12.41
C THR A 115 15.00 19.50 11.70
N TRP A 116 13.98 19.06 12.45
CA TRP A 116 12.77 18.46 11.90
C TRP A 116 11.52 18.95 12.63
N ASN A 117 10.38 18.83 11.96
CA ASN A 117 9.08 19.14 12.53
C ASN A 117 8.01 18.17 12.03
N ARG A 118 6.75 18.46 12.35
CA ARG A 118 5.59 17.65 11.99
C ARG A 118 4.93 18.24 10.76
N GLU A 119 4.98 17.50 9.70
CA GLU A 119 4.31 17.80 8.45
C GLU A 119 2.84 17.39 8.52
N HIS A 120 1.95 18.32 8.24
CA HIS A 120 0.54 18.04 8.00
C HIS A 120 0.36 17.76 6.51
N THR A 121 0.31 16.48 6.13
CA THR A 121 0.11 16.06 4.73
C THR A 121 -1.12 16.72 4.15
N TRP A 122 -2.21 16.73 4.90
CA TRP A 122 -3.32 17.66 4.69
C TRP A 122 -3.04 18.96 5.46
N PRO A 123 -2.85 20.11 4.80
CA PRO A 123 -2.44 21.35 5.48
C PRO A 123 -3.40 21.81 6.57
N GLN A 124 -2.86 22.31 7.68
CA GLN A 124 -3.67 22.90 8.75
C GLN A 124 -4.59 24.03 8.23
N SER A 125 -4.06 24.89 7.38
CA SER A 125 -4.83 26.00 6.78
C SER A 125 -5.95 25.54 5.84
N LYS A 126 -5.97 24.25 5.47
CA LYS A 126 -6.97 23.64 4.60
C LYS A 126 -7.90 22.66 5.34
N GLY A 127 -7.82 22.60 6.65
CA GLY A 127 -8.77 21.88 7.48
C GLY A 127 -8.21 20.89 8.49
N ALA A 128 -6.93 20.52 8.43
CA ALA A 128 -6.31 19.61 9.41
C ALA A 128 -5.64 20.38 10.55
N ASP A 129 -6.39 21.27 11.24
CA ASP A 129 -5.86 22.01 12.39
C ASP A 129 -5.41 21.04 13.49
N LYS A 130 -4.30 21.38 14.14
CA LYS A 130 -3.69 20.56 15.20
C LYS A 130 -4.58 20.31 16.42
N SER A 131 -5.67 21.04 16.57
CA SER A 131 -6.63 20.92 17.67
C SER A 131 -7.73 19.87 17.42
N ILE A 132 -7.83 19.36 16.19
CA ILE A 132 -8.80 18.33 15.83
C ILE A 132 -8.11 16.99 15.53
N ALA A 133 -8.86 15.89 15.56
CA ALA A 133 -8.35 14.54 15.37
C ALA A 133 -7.44 14.40 14.13
N MET A 134 -7.87 14.85 12.97
CA MET A 134 -7.10 14.80 11.73
C MET A 134 -5.73 15.51 11.84
N GLY A 135 -5.66 16.61 12.58
CA GLY A 135 -4.43 17.39 12.74
C GLY A 135 -3.44 16.80 13.76
N HIS A 136 -3.80 15.70 14.42
CA HIS A 136 -2.90 14.93 15.28
C HIS A 136 -3.03 13.42 15.10
N ASP A 137 -3.60 13.00 13.98
CA ASP A 137 -3.62 11.60 13.56
C ASP A 137 -2.24 11.17 13.07
N MET A 138 -1.73 10.06 13.59
CA MET A 138 -0.44 9.50 13.22
C MET A 138 -0.37 9.12 11.73
N GLN A 139 -1.49 8.73 11.11
CA GLN A 139 -1.51 8.44 9.68
C GLN A 139 -1.37 9.71 8.82
N SER A 140 -1.87 10.85 9.30
CA SER A 140 -1.94 12.12 8.57
C SER A 140 -0.73 13.02 8.79
N VAL A 141 -0.14 12.97 10.00
CA VAL A 141 0.96 13.87 10.39
C VAL A 141 2.27 13.08 10.46
N ARG A 142 3.26 13.57 9.73
CA ARG A 142 4.52 12.84 9.49
C ARG A 142 5.73 13.66 9.96
N PRO A 143 6.80 13.04 10.46
CA PRO A 143 8.05 13.77 10.67
C PRO A 143 8.70 14.12 9.33
N THR A 144 9.25 15.32 9.19
CA THR A 144 9.99 15.71 7.99
C THR A 144 11.07 16.73 8.36
N SER A 145 12.10 16.83 7.55
CA SER A 145 13.11 17.88 7.73
C SER A 145 12.45 19.26 7.66
N LYS A 146 12.91 20.18 8.49
CA LYS A 146 12.36 21.51 8.56
C LYS A 146 12.42 22.27 7.23
N ALA A 147 13.49 22.08 6.49
CA ALA A 147 13.67 22.71 5.19
C ALA A 147 12.60 22.25 4.21
N VAL A 148 12.43 20.93 4.06
CA VAL A 148 11.44 20.34 3.13
C VAL A 148 10.02 20.72 3.51
N ASN A 149 9.69 20.71 4.82
CA ASN A 149 8.38 21.17 5.28
C ASN A 149 8.11 22.65 4.92
N SER A 150 9.13 23.49 5.07
CA SER A 150 9.01 24.92 4.72
C SER A 150 8.82 25.12 3.23
N ASP A 151 9.53 24.36 2.41
CA ASP A 151 9.42 24.41 0.95
C ASP A 151 8.05 23.93 0.46
N ARG A 152 7.55 22.85 1.05
CA ARG A 152 6.20 22.36 0.75
C ARG A 152 5.12 23.36 1.15
N GLY A 153 5.19 23.98 2.31
CA GLY A 153 4.21 24.94 2.82
C GLY A 153 2.78 24.41 2.82
N ASN A 154 1.86 25.16 2.22
CA ASN A 154 0.45 24.75 2.07
C ASN A 154 0.09 24.34 0.63
N THR A 155 1.07 24.14 -0.22
CA THR A 155 0.89 23.85 -1.64
C THR A 155 0.17 22.51 -1.82
N ALA A 156 -0.80 22.45 -2.72
CA ALA A 156 -1.47 21.21 -3.07
C ALA A 156 -0.51 20.27 -3.78
N TYR A 157 -0.71 18.95 -3.62
CA TYR A 157 0.05 17.96 -4.38
C TYR A 157 -0.43 17.90 -5.83
N GLY A 158 0.48 17.64 -6.76
CA GLY A 158 0.14 17.46 -8.16
C GLY A 158 1.33 17.54 -9.09
N GLU A 159 1.07 17.39 -10.38
CA GLU A 159 2.06 17.37 -11.45
C GLU A 159 1.96 18.57 -12.38
N SER A 160 0.77 19.15 -12.53
CA SER A 160 0.53 20.29 -13.43
C SER A 160 1.12 21.55 -12.83
N SER A 161 2.19 22.02 -13.39
CA SER A 161 2.94 23.15 -12.86
C SER A 161 3.78 23.78 -13.96
N ASN A 162 3.90 25.11 -13.92
CA ASN A 162 4.89 25.87 -14.67
C ASN A 162 6.24 25.93 -13.91
N TYR A 163 6.34 25.21 -12.83
CA TYR A 163 7.47 25.20 -11.98
C TYR A 163 8.59 24.32 -12.53
N TYR A 164 9.79 24.80 -12.46
CA TYR A 164 11.01 24.06 -12.70
C TYR A 164 11.81 23.94 -11.40
N ASP A 165 12.02 22.72 -10.95
CA ASP A 165 12.90 22.40 -9.84
C ASP A 165 13.93 21.35 -10.31
N PRO A 166 15.21 21.67 -10.37
CA PRO A 166 16.25 20.72 -10.77
C PRO A 166 16.35 19.52 -9.82
N ASN A 167 15.88 19.66 -8.59
CA ASN A 167 15.83 18.59 -7.59
C ASN A 167 14.44 17.94 -7.50
N GLU A 168 13.44 18.48 -8.19
CA GLU A 168 12.03 18.06 -8.12
C GLU A 168 11.42 18.07 -6.70
N VAL A 169 12.01 18.82 -5.79
CA VAL A 169 11.58 18.84 -4.38
C VAL A 169 10.69 20.02 -4.06
N ALA A 170 11.12 21.21 -4.39
CA ALA A 170 10.40 22.43 -4.06
C ALA A 170 9.55 22.93 -5.23
N ILE A 171 8.41 23.50 -4.91
CA ILE A 171 7.44 24.02 -5.88
C ILE A 171 7.08 25.41 -5.51
N ASN A 172 7.09 26.31 -6.46
CA ASN A 172 6.81 27.69 -6.17
C ASN A 172 5.38 28.14 -6.42
N ASN A 173 4.66 27.58 -7.39
CA ASN A 173 3.46 28.22 -7.87
C ASN A 173 2.19 27.37 -7.92
N SER A 174 2.26 26.08 -8.14
CA SER A 174 1.07 25.29 -8.42
C SER A 174 0.94 24.10 -7.51
N TYR A 175 1.80 23.08 -7.67
CA TYR A 175 1.66 21.83 -6.96
C TYR A 175 3.00 21.33 -6.42
N TYR A 176 2.97 20.68 -5.25
CA TYR A 176 4.11 20.02 -4.66
C TYR A 176 4.21 18.57 -5.15
N ARG A 177 5.37 18.16 -5.64
CA ARG A 177 5.58 16.87 -6.28
C ARG A 177 5.96 15.73 -5.33
N ALA A 178 6.12 16.01 -4.05
CA ALA A 178 6.38 15.08 -2.96
C ALA A 178 7.77 14.40 -2.96
N SER A 179 8.51 14.39 -4.05
CA SER A 179 9.92 13.99 -4.09
C SER A 179 10.53 14.22 -5.47
N ASN A 180 11.84 14.23 -5.56
CA ASN A 180 12.55 14.38 -6.82
C ASN A 180 12.61 13.09 -7.65
N ASN A 181 12.50 11.92 -7.05
CA ASN A 181 12.49 10.63 -7.76
C ASN A 181 11.11 9.95 -7.80
N GLY A 182 10.08 10.58 -7.23
CA GLY A 182 8.72 10.04 -7.17
C GLY A 182 8.45 9.06 -6.02
N SER A 183 9.43 8.70 -5.21
CA SER A 183 9.31 7.64 -4.20
C SER A 183 8.40 7.95 -3.00
N TYR A 184 7.89 9.18 -2.89
CA TYR A 184 6.94 9.59 -1.83
C TYR A 184 5.60 10.09 -2.39
N ARG A 185 5.36 9.93 -3.68
CA ARG A 185 4.10 10.35 -4.31
C ARG A 185 2.95 9.46 -3.89
N GLY A 186 3.18 8.15 -3.91
CA GLY A 186 2.21 7.18 -3.42
C GLY A 186 1.91 7.35 -1.95
N ASP A 187 2.94 7.61 -1.12
CA ASP A 187 2.78 7.91 0.30
C ASP A 187 1.83 9.09 0.52
N ALA A 188 2.07 10.21 -0.18
CA ALA A 188 1.21 11.39 -0.08
C ALA A 188 -0.23 11.09 -0.52
N ALA A 189 -0.39 10.36 -1.62
CA ALA A 189 -1.69 9.94 -2.11
C ALA A 189 -2.43 9.04 -1.09
N ARG A 190 -1.75 8.07 -0.48
CA ARG A 190 -2.34 7.16 0.51
C ARG A 190 -2.74 7.88 1.80
N VAL A 191 -2.00 8.89 2.22
CA VAL A 191 -2.41 9.72 3.36
C VAL A 191 -3.66 10.53 3.02
N ILE A 192 -3.72 11.17 1.87
CA ILE A 192 -4.91 11.94 1.46
C ILE A 192 -6.14 11.04 1.26
N LEU A 193 -5.95 9.83 0.72
CA LEU A 193 -7.02 8.84 0.61
C LEU A 193 -7.52 8.39 1.99
N TYR A 194 -6.60 8.18 2.94
CA TYR A 194 -6.93 7.84 4.32
C TYR A 194 -7.70 8.98 5.00
N ASP A 195 -7.22 10.20 4.89
CA ASP A 195 -7.88 11.38 5.45
C ASP A 195 -9.30 11.54 4.89
N TYR A 196 -9.46 11.31 3.60
CA TYR A 196 -10.77 11.30 2.96
C TYR A 196 -11.66 10.17 3.52
N LEU A 197 -11.11 8.97 3.67
CA LEU A 197 -11.85 7.82 4.18
C LEU A 197 -12.31 8.04 5.62
N VAL A 198 -11.43 8.50 6.50
CA VAL A 198 -11.69 8.59 7.93
C VAL A 198 -12.46 9.86 8.30
N TYR A 199 -12.11 10.98 7.68
CA TYR A 199 -12.65 12.31 8.01
C TYR A 199 -13.59 12.89 6.95
N GLY A 200 -13.88 12.14 5.91
CA GLY A 200 -14.74 12.57 4.79
C GLY A 200 -16.23 12.44 5.06
N ALA A 201 -17.00 12.55 3.99
CA ALA A 201 -18.45 12.71 3.98
C ALA A 201 -19.27 11.66 4.73
N TYR A 202 -18.73 10.50 4.94
CA TYR A 202 -19.46 9.38 5.53
C TYR A 202 -19.24 9.26 7.05
N GLY A 203 -18.48 10.17 7.65
CA GLY A 203 -18.48 10.45 9.08
C GLY A 203 -18.34 9.24 10.01
N GLY A 204 -17.32 8.40 9.83
CA GLY A 204 -17.02 7.35 10.80
C GLY A 204 -16.70 7.93 12.18
N HIS A 205 -16.06 9.07 12.22
CA HIS A 205 -15.95 9.92 13.40
C HIS A 205 -17.08 10.95 13.38
N GLN A 206 -18.24 10.57 13.88
CA GLN A 206 -19.38 11.50 14.09
C GLN A 206 -19.08 12.50 15.19
N ASN A 207 -17.87 12.99 15.29
CA ASN A 207 -17.54 13.94 16.31
C ASN A 207 -17.80 15.35 15.86
N SER A 208 -18.36 16.08 16.80
CA SER A 208 -18.56 17.53 16.77
C SER A 208 -17.34 18.36 16.37
N LEU A 209 -16.17 17.74 16.30
CA LEU A 209 -14.90 18.33 15.85
C LEU A 209 -14.79 18.43 14.33
N TYR A 210 -15.56 17.64 13.60
CA TYR A 210 -15.62 17.68 12.14
C TYR A 210 -16.96 18.27 11.71
N ASN A 211 -17.12 19.56 11.89
CA ASN A 211 -18.33 20.31 11.50
C ASN A 211 -18.61 20.13 10.00
N GLY A 212 -19.18 18.98 9.62
CA GLY A 212 -19.92 18.80 8.38
C GLY A 212 -19.21 19.17 7.08
N ASN A 213 -17.87 19.26 7.05
CA ASN A 213 -17.12 19.41 5.80
C ASN A 213 -17.07 18.08 5.06
N ALA A 214 -18.24 17.67 4.70
CA ALA A 214 -18.64 16.39 4.18
C ALA A 214 -18.00 16.00 2.83
N GLN A 215 -17.06 16.75 2.26
CA GLN A 215 -16.54 16.47 0.93
C GLN A 215 -15.08 16.89 0.82
N LEU A 216 -14.21 16.15 1.47
CA LEU A 216 -12.77 16.42 1.40
C LEU A 216 -12.24 16.29 -0.03
N LEU A 217 -12.74 15.36 -0.84
CA LEU A 217 -12.35 15.26 -2.25
C LEU A 217 -12.82 16.43 -3.11
N ASN A 218 -13.81 17.22 -2.68
CA ASN A 218 -14.14 18.46 -3.38
C ASN A 218 -13.08 19.56 -3.21
N LYS A 219 -12.10 19.35 -2.31
CA LYS A 219 -10.93 20.23 -2.17
C LYS A 219 -9.80 19.81 -3.12
N LEU A 220 -10.14 19.60 -4.39
CA LEU A 220 -9.17 19.40 -5.45
C LEU A 220 -8.82 20.72 -6.12
N GLY A 221 -7.74 20.73 -6.90
CA GLY A 221 -7.20 21.91 -7.54
C GLY A 221 -6.18 22.66 -6.67
N THR A 222 -5.67 23.77 -7.16
CA THR A 222 -4.60 24.54 -6.50
C THR A 222 -4.98 25.09 -5.14
N SER A 223 -6.25 25.42 -4.94
CA SER A 223 -6.78 25.85 -3.63
C SER A 223 -7.10 24.70 -2.69
N GLY A 224 -7.12 23.49 -3.19
CA GLY A 224 -7.37 22.25 -2.44
C GLY A 224 -6.12 21.61 -1.90
N VAL A 225 -6.16 20.29 -1.75
CA VAL A 225 -5.05 19.48 -1.19
C VAL A 225 -4.35 18.63 -2.25
N PHE A 226 -5.05 18.32 -3.35
CA PHE A 226 -4.53 17.54 -4.47
C PHE A 226 -5.05 18.11 -5.79
N GLU A 227 -4.26 17.98 -6.86
CA GLU A 227 -4.59 18.50 -8.18
C GLU A 227 -5.94 17.97 -8.71
N SER A 228 -6.08 16.66 -8.70
CA SER A 228 -7.28 15.96 -9.15
C SER A 228 -7.31 14.54 -8.61
N LEU A 229 -8.48 13.91 -8.65
CA LEU A 229 -8.63 12.49 -8.30
C LEU A 229 -7.81 11.59 -9.24
N MET A 230 -7.74 11.93 -10.53
CA MET A 230 -6.93 11.19 -11.49
C MET A 230 -5.45 11.20 -11.16
N VAL A 231 -4.89 12.34 -10.76
CA VAL A 231 -3.48 12.46 -10.36
C VAL A 231 -3.24 11.75 -9.03
N LEU A 232 -4.16 11.84 -8.09
CA LEU A 232 -4.09 11.13 -6.80
C LEU A 232 -4.05 9.62 -7.01
N LEU A 233 -4.96 9.06 -7.81
CA LEU A 233 -4.98 7.64 -8.14
C LEU A 233 -3.75 7.22 -8.94
N LYS A 234 -3.28 8.05 -9.89
CA LYS A 234 -2.04 7.82 -10.61
C LYS A 234 -0.86 7.66 -9.66
N TRP A 235 -0.68 8.58 -8.73
CA TRP A 235 0.41 8.51 -7.76
C TRP A 235 0.31 7.28 -6.87
N HIS A 236 -0.87 6.99 -6.35
CA HIS A 236 -1.13 5.80 -5.54
C HIS A 236 -0.78 4.50 -6.27
N MET A 237 -1.11 4.40 -7.57
CA MET A 237 -0.92 3.18 -8.35
C MET A 237 0.49 3.03 -8.93
N GLN A 238 1.19 4.14 -9.21
CA GLN A 238 2.53 4.12 -9.80
C GLN A 238 3.65 4.06 -8.77
N ASP A 239 3.35 4.39 -7.51
CA ASP A 239 4.26 4.31 -6.37
C ASP A 239 3.60 3.46 -5.27
N PRO A 240 3.69 2.12 -5.37
CA PRO A 240 3.07 1.19 -4.43
C PRO A 240 3.69 1.31 -3.03
N PRO A 241 3.00 0.81 -1.97
CA PRO A 241 3.47 0.92 -0.60
C PRO A 241 4.89 0.38 -0.41
N SER A 242 5.72 1.16 0.24
CA SER A 242 7.10 0.81 0.61
C SER A 242 7.15 0.00 1.92
N LEU A 243 8.28 -0.68 2.19
CA LEU A 243 8.49 -1.33 3.49
C LEU A 243 8.34 -0.34 4.65
N THR A 244 8.86 0.86 4.50
CA THR A 244 8.75 1.91 5.52
C THR A 244 7.30 2.24 5.84
N GLU A 245 6.44 2.35 4.82
CA GLU A 245 5.01 2.59 5.04
C GLU A 245 4.32 1.39 5.72
N MET A 246 4.68 0.18 5.35
CA MET A 246 4.11 -1.05 5.91
C MET A 246 4.43 -1.17 7.40
N VAL A 247 5.71 -1.03 7.76
CA VAL A 247 6.16 -1.05 9.17
C VAL A 247 5.57 0.12 9.95
N ARG A 248 5.50 1.29 9.31
CA ARG A 248 4.87 2.45 9.89
C ARG A 248 3.37 2.22 10.17
N ASN A 249 2.66 1.56 9.28
CA ASN A 249 1.25 1.25 9.45
C ASN A 249 1.00 0.33 10.67
N ASP A 250 1.90 -0.61 10.93
CA ASP A 250 1.90 -1.41 12.15
C ASP A 250 2.17 -0.56 13.40
N GLY A 251 3.15 0.32 13.33
CA GLY A 251 3.44 1.27 14.40
C GLY A 251 2.27 2.19 14.72
N ALA A 252 1.60 2.72 13.70
CA ALA A 252 0.42 3.56 13.86
C ALA A 252 -0.75 2.78 14.49
N GLN A 253 -0.97 1.52 14.10
CA GLN A 253 -1.96 0.66 14.74
C GLN A 253 -1.65 0.45 16.22
N ASN A 254 -0.41 0.19 16.56
CA ASN A 254 0.00 0.04 17.96
C ASN A 254 -0.22 1.32 18.77
N TYR A 255 0.06 2.48 18.16
CA TYR A 255 -0.12 3.79 18.79
C TYR A 255 -1.59 4.17 18.94
N GLN A 256 -2.36 4.23 17.85
CA GLN A 256 -3.71 4.80 17.84
C GLN A 256 -4.84 3.82 17.50
N GLY A 257 -4.54 2.56 17.16
CA GLY A 257 -5.50 1.47 17.04
C GLY A 257 -5.98 1.17 15.62
N ASN A 258 -5.94 2.12 14.71
CA ASN A 258 -6.37 1.92 13.32
C ASN A 258 -5.19 1.86 12.35
N ARG A 259 -5.48 1.35 11.15
CA ARG A 259 -4.54 1.19 10.04
C ARG A 259 -4.96 2.03 8.85
N ASN A 260 -4.04 2.29 7.95
CA ASN A 260 -4.35 2.82 6.63
C ASN A 260 -4.60 1.65 5.65
N PRO A 261 -5.86 1.43 5.21
CA PRO A 261 -6.19 0.30 4.35
C PRO A 261 -5.60 0.43 2.94
N PHE A 262 -5.24 1.63 2.51
CA PHE A 262 -4.60 1.85 1.21
C PHE A 262 -3.12 1.42 1.18
N ILE A 263 -2.54 1.09 2.33
CA ILE A 263 -1.23 0.44 2.45
C ILE A 263 -1.41 -1.08 2.44
N ASP A 264 -2.35 -1.60 3.23
CA ASP A 264 -2.59 -3.05 3.36
C ASP A 264 -3.23 -3.66 2.11
N TYR A 265 -4.15 -2.91 1.49
CA TYR A 265 -4.90 -3.26 0.28
C TYR A 265 -4.88 -2.11 -0.72
N PRO A 266 -3.79 -1.87 -1.42
CA PRO A 266 -3.71 -0.76 -2.37
C PRO A 266 -4.82 -0.78 -3.44
N GLU A 267 -5.29 -1.95 -3.81
CA GLU A 267 -6.36 -2.16 -4.79
C GLU A 267 -7.69 -1.51 -4.39
N VAL A 268 -7.91 -1.32 -3.10
CA VAL A 268 -9.18 -0.79 -2.59
C VAL A 268 -9.45 0.63 -3.08
N ALA A 269 -8.43 1.42 -3.37
CA ALA A 269 -8.59 2.76 -3.91
C ALA A 269 -9.38 2.73 -5.24
N MET A 270 -9.02 1.83 -6.15
CA MET A 270 -9.73 1.70 -7.42
C MET A 270 -11.16 1.17 -7.25
N LEU A 271 -11.39 0.27 -6.31
CA LEU A 271 -12.74 -0.21 -6.01
C LEU A 271 -13.67 0.92 -5.51
N LEU A 272 -13.10 1.86 -4.71
CA LEU A 272 -13.86 2.99 -4.18
C LEU A 272 -14.17 4.07 -5.22
N PHE A 273 -13.27 4.30 -6.18
CA PHE A 273 -13.35 5.47 -7.04
C PHE A 273 -13.61 5.19 -8.52
N LYS A 274 -13.62 3.93 -8.95
CA LYS A 274 -13.80 3.56 -10.37
C LYS A 274 -15.07 4.13 -11.03
N ASN A 275 -16.15 4.26 -10.25
CA ASN A 275 -17.44 4.75 -10.74
C ASN A 275 -17.59 6.28 -10.67
N GLN A 276 -16.55 7.01 -10.27
CA GLN A 276 -16.58 8.48 -10.31
C GLN A 276 -16.49 8.96 -11.76
N GLN A 277 -17.36 9.87 -12.15
CA GLN A 277 -17.41 10.39 -13.54
C GLN A 277 -16.10 11.06 -14.00
N SER A 278 -15.29 11.53 -13.04
CA SER A 278 -13.98 12.14 -13.32
C SER A 278 -12.86 11.11 -13.52
N VAL A 279 -13.14 9.82 -13.40
CA VAL A 279 -12.14 8.75 -13.46
C VAL A 279 -12.41 7.83 -14.65
N THR A 280 -11.54 7.92 -15.66
CA THR A 280 -11.54 6.94 -16.75
C THR A 280 -10.83 5.68 -16.28
N THR A 281 -11.46 4.52 -16.46
CA THR A 281 -10.90 3.24 -16.03
C THR A 281 -10.95 2.18 -17.13
N TYR A 282 -10.02 1.24 -17.04
CA TYR A 282 -9.92 0.04 -17.87
C TYR A 282 -9.78 -1.19 -16.98
N THR A 283 -10.38 -2.30 -17.40
CA THR A 283 -10.26 -3.58 -16.68
C THR A 283 -8.85 -4.15 -16.80
N VAL A 284 -8.40 -4.86 -15.76
CA VAL A 284 -7.14 -5.61 -15.75
C VAL A 284 -7.43 -7.07 -15.47
N GLN A 285 -6.85 -7.96 -16.25
CA GLN A 285 -6.99 -9.40 -16.15
C GLN A 285 -5.62 -10.08 -16.02
N TYR A 286 -5.56 -11.18 -15.30
CA TYR A 286 -4.34 -11.94 -15.01
C TYR A 286 -4.56 -13.43 -15.23
N ASN A 287 -3.62 -14.12 -15.86
CA ASN A 287 -3.63 -15.59 -15.92
C ASN A 287 -3.09 -16.24 -14.62
N ALA A 288 -2.27 -15.51 -13.87
CA ALA A 288 -1.68 -15.96 -12.62
C ALA A 288 -1.86 -14.93 -11.50
N PRO A 289 -3.12 -14.65 -11.06
CA PRO A 289 -3.39 -13.55 -10.13
C PRO A 289 -2.71 -13.72 -8.75
N ALA A 290 -2.45 -14.94 -8.32
CA ALA A 290 -1.75 -15.20 -7.06
C ALA A 290 -0.28 -14.75 -7.05
N MET A 291 0.31 -14.55 -8.23
CA MET A 291 1.68 -14.07 -8.37
C MET A 291 1.79 -12.54 -8.40
N ILE A 292 0.69 -11.81 -8.45
CA ILE A 292 0.66 -10.37 -8.71
C ILE A 292 0.28 -9.59 -7.44
N HIS A 293 1.07 -8.56 -7.12
CA HIS A 293 0.74 -7.64 -6.04
C HIS A 293 1.32 -6.22 -6.29
N PRO A 294 0.59 -5.12 -6.04
CA PRO A 294 -0.87 -5.12 -5.85
C PRO A 294 -1.61 -5.67 -7.08
N ARG A 295 -2.78 -6.25 -6.85
CA ARG A 295 -3.58 -6.87 -7.90
C ARG A 295 -4.75 -5.98 -8.29
N TYR A 296 -4.47 -4.91 -9.00
CA TYR A 296 -5.50 -4.00 -9.48
C TYR A 296 -6.40 -4.67 -10.51
N MET A 297 -7.70 -4.74 -10.25
CA MET A 297 -8.69 -5.25 -11.20
C MET A 297 -9.11 -4.18 -12.21
N GLN A 298 -8.77 -2.93 -11.93
CA GLN A 298 -8.99 -1.78 -12.80
C GLN A 298 -7.81 -0.82 -12.72
N THR A 299 -7.59 -0.07 -13.78
CA THR A 299 -6.54 0.94 -13.84
C THR A 299 -7.00 2.19 -14.58
N THR A 300 -6.32 3.30 -14.34
CA THR A 300 -6.48 4.54 -15.12
C THR A 300 -5.62 4.49 -16.39
N PRO A 301 -5.78 5.44 -17.32
CA PRO A 301 -4.89 5.55 -18.49
C PRO A 301 -3.41 5.66 -18.13
N ALA A 302 -3.08 6.16 -16.93
CA ALA A 302 -1.71 6.31 -16.48
C ALA A 302 -1.01 4.97 -16.17
N GLY A 303 -1.80 3.90 -15.92
CA GLY A 303 -1.27 2.59 -15.55
C GLY A 303 -0.89 2.49 -14.07
N PHE A 304 -0.09 1.47 -13.74
CA PHE A 304 0.26 1.13 -12.36
C PHE A 304 1.59 0.39 -12.31
N VAL A 305 2.11 0.24 -11.10
CA VAL A 305 3.23 -0.65 -10.80
C VAL A 305 2.72 -1.81 -9.96
N CYS A 306 3.12 -3.01 -10.33
CA CYS A 306 2.94 -4.20 -9.52
C CYS A 306 4.20 -5.07 -9.57
N TYR A 307 4.22 -6.09 -8.76
CA TYR A 307 5.32 -7.03 -8.68
C TYR A 307 4.82 -8.43 -8.94
N VAL A 308 5.67 -9.23 -9.53
CA VAL A 308 5.34 -10.59 -9.94
C VAL A 308 6.31 -11.55 -9.26
N THR A 309 5.77 -12.40 -8.39
CA THR A 309 6.57 -13.32 -7.57
C THR A 309 5.83 -14.66 -7.46
N ASP A 310 6.53 -15.78 -7.68
CA ASP A 310 5.98 -17.10 -7.49
C ASP A 310 5.95 -17.52 -6.00
N ALA A 311 5.42 -18.72 -5.73
CA ALA A 311 5.31 -19.25 -4.37
C ALA A 311 6.67 -19.50 -3.68
N ASN A 312 7.76 -19.51 -4.39
CA ASN A 312 9.10 -19.70 -3.86
C ASN A 312 9.87 -18.39 -3.70
N GLY A 313 9.25 -17.25 -4.01
CA GLY A 313 9.89 -15.95 -3.98
C GLY A 313 10.70 -15.63 -5.24
N SER A 314 10.58 -16.45 -6.30
CA SER A 314 11.27 -16.21 -7.57
C SER A 314 10.43 -15.34 -8.49
N HIS A 315 11.11 -14.61 -9.36
CA HIS A 315 10.47 -13.76 -10.36
C HIS A 315 10.47 -14.48 -11.72
N PRO A 316 9.34 -14.51 -12.44
CA PRO A 316 9.29 -15.12 -13.76
C PRO A 316 10.23 -14.37 -14.72
N ALA A 317 10.94 -15.13 -15.59
CA ALA A 317 11.84 -14.54 -16.57
C ALA A 317 11.08 -13.80 -17.68
N ASN A 318 9.88 -14.29 -18.00
CA ASN A 318 9.08 -13.78 -19.11
C ASN A 318 7.62 -13.57 -18.72
N LEU A 319 7.09 -12.43 -19.18
CA LEU A 319 5.68 -12.11 -19.16
C LEU A 319 5.33 -11.27 -20.39
N SER A 320 4.05 -11.17 -20.70
CA SER A 320 3.53 -10.30 -21.75
C SER A 320 2.35 -9.49 -21.25
N VAL A 321 2.17 -8.30 -21.82
CA VAL A 321 1.05 -7.41 -21.51
C VAL A 321 0.39 -6.99 -22.83
N SER A 322 -0.93 -7.05 -22.88
CA SER A 322 -1.73 -6.47 -23.94
C SER A 322 -2.60 -5.32 -23.43
N GLY A 323 -2.96 -4.39 -24.31
CA GLY A 323 -3.79 -3.23 -23.98
C GLY A 323 -3.07 -2.04 -23.33
N ALA A 324 -1.75 -2.16 -23.12
CA ALA A 324 -0.93 -1.12 -22.52
C ALA A 324 0.54 -1.22 -22.95
N GLY A 325 1.30 -0.12 -22.75
CA GLY A 325 2.75 -0.17 -22.71
C GLY A 325 3.23 -0.76 -21.38
N TYR A 326 4.41 -1.41 -21.37
CA TYR A 326 4.98 -1.92 -20.12
C TYR A 326 6.50 -1.99 -20.15
N LEU A 327 7.06 -2.00 -18.94
CA LEU A 327 8.45 -2.32 -18.65
C LEU A 327 8.47 -3.37 -17.54
N TYR A 328 9.23 -4.45 -17.73
CA TYR A 328 9.40 -5.49 -16.74
C TYR A 328 10.86 -5.67 -16.36
N ASP A 329 11.16 -5.56 -15.08
CA ASP A 329 12.44 -5.87 -14.49
C ASP A 329 12.36 -7.26 -13.82
N ALA A 330 12.88 -8.27 -14.47
CA ALA A 330 12.85 -9.64 -13.97
C ALA A 330 13.72 -9.85 -12.71
N THR A 331 14.69 -8.97 -12.46
CA THR A 331 15.54 -9.07 -11.26
C THR A 331 14.77 -8.71 -10.00
N LEU A 332 13.92 -7.67 -10.11
CA LEU A 332 13.08 -7.17 -9.02
C LEU A 332 11.66 -7.75 -9.07
N GLY A 333 11.30 -8.45 -10.14
CA GLY A 333 9.90 -8.81 -10.41
C GLY A 333 8.99 -7.61 -10.65
N ARG A 334 9.54 -6.42 -10.91
CA ARG A 334 8.79 -5.17 -11.03
C ARG A 334 8.21 -4.99 -12.42
N LEU A 335 6.90 -4.92 -12.50
CA LEU A 335 6.15 -4.64 -13.72
C LEU A 335 5.55 -3.23 -13.66
N THR A 336 5.95 -2.37 -14.57
CA THR A 336 5.41 -1.01 -14.73
C THR A 336 4.51 -1.00 -15.97
N ILE A 337 3.23 -0.74 -15.78
CA ILE A 337 2.22 -0.57 -16.84
C ILE A 337 2.05 0.91 -17.13
N THR A 338 2.02 1.28 -18.40
CA THR A 338 1.91 2.68 -18.85
C THR A 338 1.02 2.78 -20.07
N ASN A 339 0.53 4.00 -20.36
CA ASN A 339 -0.19 4.31 -21.61
C ASN A 339 -1.34 3.33 -21.89
N VAL A 340 -2.18 3.10 -20.90
CA VAL A 340 -3.32 2.19 -21.01
C VAL A 340 -4.38 2.81 -21.91
N SER A 341 -4.75 2.10 -22.96
CA SER A 341 -5.73 2.53 -23.97
C SER A 341 -6.93 1.59 -24.12
N GLY A 342 -6.96 0.51 -23.37
CA GLY A 342 -8.01 -0.51 -23.41
C GLY A 342 -7.91 -1.48 -22.25
N ALA A 343 -8.66 -2.57 -22.30
CA ALA A 343 -8.53 -3.65 -21.32
C ALA A 343 -7.12 -4.22 -21.32
N VAL A 344 -6.53 -4.34 -20.12
CA VAL A 344 -5.16 -4.85 -19.94
C VAL A 344 -5.23 -6.33 -19.59
N THR A 345 -4.38 -7.14 -20.25
CA THR A 345 -4.19 -8.54 -19.87
C THR A 345 -2.71 -8.76 -19.59
N ILE A 346 -2.39 -9.27 -18.41
CA ILE A 346 -1.04 -9.64 -18.01
C ILE A 346 -0.96 -11.16 -18.01
N THR A 347 -0.02 -11.70 -18.82
CA THR A 347 0.20 -13.13 -18.97
C THR A 347 1.62 -13.48 -18.53
N VAL A 348 1.73 -14.25 -17.46
CA VAL A 348 2.99 -14.81 -16.97
C VAL A 348 3.23 -16.13 -17.68
N SER A 349 4.38 -16.27 -18.35
CA SER A 349 4.68 -17.41 -19.24
C SER A 349 5.30 -18.59 -18.49
N ASP A 350 6.00 -18.33 -17.39
CA ASP A 350 6.76 -19.32 -16.62
C ASP A 350 5.99 -19.79 -15.38
N VAL A 351 4.67 -19.71 -15.42
CA VAL A 351 3.82 -20.32 -14.38
C VAL A 351 4.02 -21.82 -14.48
N ALA A 352 4.56 -22.45 -13.43
CA ALA A 352 4.42 -23.88 -13.29
C ALA A 352 2.93 -24.19 -13.44
N GLN A 353 2.54 -24.84 -14.51
CA GLN A 353 1.16 -25.29 -14.64
C GLN A 353 0.93 -26.19 -13.43
N ASP A 354 0.16 -25.73 -12.46
CA ASP A 354 -0.56 -26.65 -11.62
C ASP A 354 -1.20 -27.61 -12.61
N ILE A 355 -0.80 -28.87 -12.52
CA ILE A 355 -1.51 -29.91 -13.24
C ILE A 355 -2.91 -29.75 -12.71
N GLU A 356 -3.78 -29.08 -13.51
CA GLU A 356 -5.19 -29.17 -13.26
C GLU A 356 -5.45 -30.64 -13.04
N THR A 357 -5.79 -30.99 -11.82
CA THR A 357 -6.43 -32.26 -11.56
C THR A 357 -7.71 -32.21 -12.36
N THR A 358 -7.58 -32.46 -13.65
CA THR A 358 -8.71 -32.88 -14.42
C THR A 358 -9.28 -34.04 -13.64
N THR A 359 -10.41 -33.81 -13.00
CA THR A 359 -11.29 -34.83 -12.45
C THR A 359 -11.78 -35.69 -13.62
N THR A 360 -10.87 -36.39 -14.23
CA THR A 360 -11.12 -37.47 -15.18
C THR A 360 -10.68 -38.74 -14.50
N SER A 361 -11.69 -39.41 -13.96
CA SER A 361 -11.70 -40.79 -13.47
C SER A 361 -10.72 -41.12 -12.32
N THR A 362 -11.30 -41.63 -11.28
CA THR A 362 -10.76 -42.21 -10.05
C THR A 362 -9.68 -43.31 -10.25
N GLN A 363 -9.04 -43.37 -11.37
CA GLN A 363 -8.12 -44.50 -11.69
C GLN A 363 -6.65 -44.20 -11.52
N ASN A 364 -6.20 -42.93 -11.58
CA ASN A 364 -4.76 -42.62 -11.45
C ASN A 364 -4.58 -41.34 -10.61
N CYS A 365 -4.06 -41.42 -9.41
CA CYS A 365 -3.76 -40.30 -8.55
C CYS A 365 -2.57 -40.56 -7.62
N LYS A 366 -2.02 -39.53 -7.01
CA LYS A 366 -1.01 -39.63 -5.96
C LYS A 366 -1.56 -38.95 -4.70
N TYR A 367 -1.41 -39.60 -3.55
CA TYR A 367 -1.87 -39.08 -2.27
C TYR A 367 -1.00 -39.60 -1.11
N MET A 368 -1.10 -38.93 0.03
CA MET A 368 -0.42 -39.37 1.25
C MET A 368 -1.31 -40.28 2.07
N LYS A 369 -0.80 -41.43 2.47
CA LYS A 369 -1.45 -42.39 3.36
C LYS A 369 -0.44 -42.82 4.45
N ASN A 370 -0.76 -42.55 5.69
CA ASN A 370 0.11 -42.85 6.85
C ASN A 370 1.55 -42.31 6.70
N GLY A 371 1.70 -41.10 6.13
CA GLY A 371 3.01 -40.47 5.93
C GLY A 371 3.82 -41.01 4.74
N GLN A 372 3.25 -41.88 3.92
CA GLN A 372 3.87 -42.39 2.71
C GLN A 372 3.14 -41.90 1.46
N LEU A 373 3.91 -41.58 0.42
CA LEU A 373 3.35 -41.23 -0.88
C LEU A 373 2.86 -42.50 -1.59
N ILE A 374 1.56 -42.55 -1.89
CA ILE A 374 0.92 -43.65 -2.61
C ILE A 374 0.58 -43.19 -4.02
N ILE A 375 0.86 -44.05 -4.98
CA ILE A 375 0.50 -43.88 -6.39
C ILE A 375 -0.64 -44.84 -6.69
N MET A 376 -1.82 -44.30 -6.97
CA MET A 376 -2.93 -45.13 -7.47
C MET A 376 -2.87 -45.20 -8.99
N HIS A 377 -2.89 -46.41 -9.53
CA HIS A 377 -2.97 -46.67 -10.97
C HIS A 377 -4.00 -47.74 -11.24
N ASN A 378 -5.02 -47.41 -12.02
CA ASN A 378 -6.12 -48.29 -12.37
C ASN A 378 -6.76 -48.98 -11.14
N GLY A 379 -6.97 -48.21 -10.05
CA GLY A 379 -7.60 -48.71 -8.83
C GLY A 379 -6.67 -49.55 -7.91
N THR A 380 -5.38 -49.65 -8.22
CA THR A 380 -4.38 -50.32 -7.39
C THR A 380 -3.41 -49.33 -6.80
N GLU A 381 -3.18 -49.40 -5.48
CA GLU A 381 -2.22 -48.57 -4.75
C GLU A 381 -0.80 -49.14 -4.89
N PHE A 382 0.16 -48.27 -5.17
CA PHE A 382 1.60 -48.59 -5.26
C PHE A 382 2.38 -47.64 -4.36
N ASP A 383 3.48 -48.11 -3.79
CA ASP A 383 4.50 -47.28 -3.16
C ASP A 383 5.36 -46.55 -4.22
N VAL A 384 6.24 -45.65 -3.77
CA VAL A 384 7.13 -44.86 -4.65
C VAL A 384 8.13 -45.72 -5.45
N LEU A 385 8.29 -47.00 -5.08
CA LEU A 385 9.14 -47.98 -5.78
C LEU A 385 8.32 -48.84 -6.75
N GLY A 386 7.02 -48.56 -6.92
CA GLY A 386 6.13 -49.29 -7.81
C GLY A 386 5.67 -50.66 -7.25
N ARG A 387 5.76 -50.91 -5.95
CA ARG A 387 5.28 -52.15 -5.31
C ARG A 387 3.85 -51.97 -4.84
N PRO A 388 2.95 -52.95 -5.09
CA PRO A 388 1.57 -52.85 -4.61
C PRO A 388 1.50 -52.71 -3.07
N VAL A 389 0.71 -51.77 -2.61
CA VAL A 389 0.42 -51.59 -1.18
C VAL A 389 -0.82 -52.41 -0.85
N LYS A 390 -0.69 -53.32 0.13
CA LYS A 390 -1.80 -54.17 0.58
C LYS A 390 -2.66 -53.46 1.61
#